data_f1c24d6e38abf3e796a714e5eb244701
#
_entry.id   f1c24d6e38abf3e796a714e5eb244701
#
_cell.length_a   1.000
_cell.length_b   1.000
_cell.length_c   1.000
_cell.angle_alpha   90.00
_cell.angle_beta   90.00
_cell.angle_gamma   90.00
#
_symmetry.space_group_name_H-M   'P 1'
#
loop_
_entity.id
_entity.type
_entity.pdbx_description
1 polymer ?
#
loop_
_entity_poly.entity_id
_entity_poly.type
_entity_poly.pdbx_seq_one_letter_code
_entity_poly.pdbx_strand_id
1 'polypeptide(L)'
;SSETTGVTPSTPGQRVFAEALVKELEEIGLEDITLDDKSYLMATLPANTAKEVPTIGFIAHLDTSPDMSGKDVEPRIVNYKGGDIVLCAEENVVLSPLMFPELNDYKEQDIIVTNGKTLLGADDKGGVAAIIASMKYLKDHPEIEHGKIRIGFTPDEEIGAGADYFDVEKFGCEWAYTIDGGQIGELEYENFNAAGAKVVFKGLNVHPGYAKDKMLNASLLAVEFASWLPVAQRPEHTTGYEGFFHLTGMGGTVEEASLSYIIRDHVRTAFEQKKELLHELVKRMNEMHPGSTTLEMRDQYYNCLLYTSPSPRD
;
A
#
# COMPACT_ATOMS: atom_id res chain seq x y z
N SER A 1 -10.92 -0.08 -5.09
CA SER A 1 -11.33 0.51 -3.80
C SER A 1 -11.76 1.98 -3.91
N SER A 2 -12.24 2.58 -2.83
CA SER A 2 -12.68 3.97 -2.78
C SER A 2 -12.53 4.56 -1.37
N GLU A 3 -11.78 5.64 -1.22
CA GLU A 3 -11.57 6.34 0.06
C GLU A 3 -12.81 7.06 0.62
N THR A 4 -13.84 7.26 -0.21
CA THR A 4 -14.95 8.18 0.12
C THR A 4 -16.17 7.51 0.73
N THR A 5 -16.27 6.17 0.72
CA THR A 5 -17.50 5.49 1.09
C THR A 5 -17.69 5.27 2.59
N GLY A 6 -16.61 5.14 3.35
CA GLY A 6 -16.63 4.87 4.80
C GLY A 6 -17.25 3.52 5.18
N VAL A 7 -17.37 2.59 4.22
CA VAL A 7 -17.88 1.23 4.42
C VAL A 7 -16.91 0.22 3.85
N THR A 8 -16.88 -0.99 4.40
CA THR A 8 -16.04 -2.11 3.94
C THR A 8 -16.95 -3.26 3.46
N PRO A 9 -16.78 -3.79 2.22
CA PRO A 9 -15.81 -3.31 1.21
C PRO A 9 -16.24 -1.95 0.64
N SER A 10 -15.28 -1.11 0.31
CA SER A 10 -15.53 0.25 -0.21
C SER A 10 -16.19 0.26 -1.60
N THR A 11 -16.07 -0.84 -2.34
CA THR A 11 -16.73 -1.01 -3.65
C THR A 11 -17.37 -2.39 -3.77
N PRO A 12 -18.56 -2.50 -4.39
CA PRO A 12 -19.28 -3.77 -4.48
C PRO A 12 -18.58 -4.82 -5.37
N GLY A 13 -17.69 -4.42 -6.26
CA GLY A 13 -16.93 -5.32 -7.13
C GLY A 13 -16.05 -6.29 -6.34
N GLN A 14 -15.52 -5.88 -5.20
CA GLN A 14 -14.72 -6.74 -4.32
C GLN A 14 -15.55 -7.91 -3.78
N ARG A 15 -16.81 -7.67 -3.39
CA ARG A 15 -17.71 -8.71 -2.95
C ARG A 15 -18.01 -9.72 -4.06
N VAL A 16 -18.30 -9.23 -5.25
CA VAL A 16 -18.57 -10.08 -6.43
C VAL A 16 -17.36 -10.94 -6.76
N PHE A 17 -16.16 -10.39 -6.68
CA PHE A 17 -14.92 -11.13 -6.90
C PHE A 17 -14.70 -12.19 -5.81
N ALA A 18 -14.87 -11.85 -4.54
CA ALA A 18 -14.78 -12.81 -3.44
C ALA A 18 -15.76 -13.98 -3.60
N GLU A 19 -17.01 -13.72 -4.02
CA GLU A 19 -18.01 -14.76 -4.28
C GLU A 19 -17.64 -15.69 -5.45
N ALA A 20 -16.94 -15.15 -6.45
CA ALA A 20 -16.41 -15.97 -7.53
C ALA A 20 -15.27 -16.88 -7.03
N LEU A 21 -14.38 -16.34 -6.18
CA LEU A 21 -13.30 -17.12 -5.56
C LEU A 21 -13.80 -18.22 -4.64
N VAL A 22 -14.89 -18.00 -3.88
CA VAL A 22 -15.51 -19.05 -3.07
C VAL A 22 -15.79 -20.31 -3.92
N LYS A 23 -16.38 -20.14 -5.08
CA LYS A 23 -16.69 -21.26 -5.98
C LYS A 23 -15.45 -21.98 -6.48
N GLU A 24 -14.41 -21.22 -6.83
CA GLU A 24 -13.14 -21.79 -7.26
C GLU A 24 -12.45 -22.59 -6.15
N LEU A 25 -12.47 -22.07 -4.91
CA LEU A 25 -11.91 -22.76 -3.75
C LEU A 25 -12.71 -24.04 -3.40
N GLU A 26 -14.04 -24.01 -3.56
CA GLU A 26 -14.89 -25.20 -3.43
C GLU A 26 -14.55 -26.26 -4.50
N GLU A 27 -14.36 -25.83 -5.76
CA GLU A 27 -13.98 -26.73 -6.87
C GLU A 27 -12.61 -27.38 -6.66
N ILE A 28 -11.64 -26.65 -6.10
CA ILE A 28 -10.33 -27.18 -5.71
C ILE A 28 -10.47 -28.17 -4.53
N GLY A 29 -11.52 -28.04 -3.75
CA GLY A 29 -11.78 -28.88 -2.56
C GLY A 29 -11.02 -28.40 -1.33
N LEU A 30 -10.92 -27.10 -1.12
CA LEU A 30 -10.50 -26.52 0.16
C LEU A 30 -11.61 -26.63 1.20
N GLU A 31 -11.23 -26.56 2.45
CA GLU A 31 -12.13 -26.70 3.61
C GLU A 31 -12.28 -25.37 4.35
N ASP A 32 -13.25 -25.30 5.27
CA ASP A 32 -13.52 -24.14 6.13
C ASP A 32 -13.61 -22.81 5.36
N ILE A 33 -14.19 -22.86 4.16
CA ILE A 33 -14.37 -21.68 3.32
C ILE A 33 -15.39 -20.76 3.97
N THR A 34 -15.00 -19.53 4.27
CA THR A 34 -15.87 -18.52 4.89
C THR A 34 -15.69 -17.19 4.21
N LEU A 35 -16.79 -16.57 3.85
CA LEU A 35 -16.85 -15.22 3.32
C LEU A 35 -17.79 -14.40 4.21
N ASP A 36 -17.24 -13.43 4.94
CA ASP A 36 -18.01 -12.60 5.86
C ASP A 36 -18.78 -11.46 5.17
N ASP A 37 -19.51 -10.66 5.93
CA ASP A 37 -20.30 -9.53 5.44
C ASP A 37 -19.44 -8.37 4.93
N LYS A 38 -18.19 -8.29 5.34
CA LYS A 38 -17.20 -7.29 4.92
C LYS A 38 -16.30 -7.76 3.78
N SER A 39 -16.55 -8.97 3.27
CA SER A 39 -15.83 -9.59 2.14
C SER A 39 -14.42 -10.10 2.45
N TYR A 40 -14.11 -10.38 3.72
CA TYR A 40 -12.95 -11.19 4.05
C TYR A 40 -13.24 -12.64 3.74
N LEU A 41 -12.45 -13.21 2.84
CA LEU A 41 -12.55 -14.61 2.42
C LEU A 41 -11.42 -15.42 3.04
N MET A 42 -11.73 -16.50 3.75
CA MET A 42 -10.74 -17.41 4.32
C MET A 42 -11.05 -18.84 3.94
N ALA A 43 -9.99 -19.66 3.78
CA ALA A 43 -10.13 -21.09 3.55
C ALA A 43 -8.94 -21.87 4.13
N THR A 44 -9.08 -23.20 4.16
CA THR A 44 -8.06 -24.12 4.68
C THR A 44 -7.69 -25.15 3.62
N LEU A 45 -6.40 -25.37 3.43
CA LEU A 45 -5.86 -26.61 2.90
C LEU A 45 -5.42 -27.49 4.10
N PRO A 46 -6.10 -28.62 4.39
CA PRO A 46 -5.75 -29.46 5.52
C PRO A 46 -4.37 -30.10 5.34
N ALA A 47 -3.68 -30.35 6.45
CA ALA A 47 -2.40 -31.06 6.42
C ALA A 47 -2.54 -32.45 5.80
N ASN A 48 -1.54 -32.88 5.06
CA ASN A 48 -1.43 -34.25 4.53
C ASN A 48 -0.30 -35.05 5.17
N THR A 49 0.29 -34.55 6.25
CA THR A 49 1.35 -35.20 7.03
C THR A 49 0.91 -35.39 8.48
N ALA A 50 1.46 -36.43 9.12
CA ALA A 50 1.29 -36.66 10.55
C ALA A 50 2.32 -35.90 11.43
N LYS A 51 3.23 -35.17 10.82
CA LYS A 51 4.23 -34.35 11.55
C LYS A 51 3.54 -33.18 12.21
N GLU A 52 3.91 -32.89 13.45
CA GLU A 52 3.53 -31.64 14.09
C GLU A 52 4.35 -30.50 13.49
N VAL A 53 3.70 -29.68 12.70
CA VAL A 53 4.29 -28.51 12.05
C VAL A 53 3.33 -27.33 12.21
N PRO A 54 3.84 -26.10 12.28
CA PRO A 54 3.02 -24.93 12.46
C PRO A 54 2.05 -24.72 11.30
N THR A 55 0.89 -24.14 11.60
CA THR A 55 -0.01 -23.66 10.56
C THR A 55 0.54 -22.34 10.00
N ILE A 56 0.69 -22.28 8.70
CA ILE A 56 1.11 -21.05 7.99
C ILE A 56 -0.05 -20.46 7.19
N GLY A 57 0.02 -19.16 6.96
CA GLY A 57 -0.97 -18.43 6.17
C GLY A 57 -0.40 -17.78 4.92
N PHE A 58 -1.25 -17.64 3.90
CA PHE A 58 -0.98 -16.78 2.74
C PHE A 58 -2.14 -15.80 2.57
N ILE A 59 -1.80 -14.54 2.31
CA ILE A 59 -2.76 -13.44 2.20
C ILE A 59 -2.50 -12.68 0.90
N ALA A 60 -3.57 -12.24 0.25
CA ALA A 60 -3.55 -11.34 -0.89
C ALA A 60 -4.78 -10.43 -0.84
N HIS A 61 -4.78 -9.30 -1.57
CA HIS A 61 -5.94 -8.42 -1.54
C HIS A 61 -6.80 -8.49 -2.81
N LEU A 62 -8.07 -8.11 -2.66
CA LEU A 62 -9.10 -8.23 -3.70
C LEU A 62 -9.26 -6.98 -4.54
N ASP A 63 -8.93 -5.83 -3.97
CA ASP A 63 -9.14 -4.53 -4.59
C ASP A 63 -8.00 -4.12 -5.52
N THR A 64 -8.15 -2.98 -6.12
CA THR A 64 -7.15 -2.30 -6.93
C THR A 64 -7.13 -0.83 -6.55
N SER A 65 -6.00 -0.16 -6.80
CA SER A 65 -5.80 1.25 -6.51
C SER A 65 -6.95 2.13 -7.03
N PRO A 66 -7.39 3.13 -6.24
CA PRO A 66 -8.36 4.12 -6.69
C PRO A 66 -7.77 5.16 -7.65
N ASP A 67 -6.45 5.19 -7.86
CA ASP A 67 -5.75 6.20 -8.65
C ASP A 67 -6.12 6.13 -10.14
N MET A 68 -6.50 4.97 -10.64
CA MET A 68 -6.92 4.77 -12.01
C MET A 68 -8.03 3.72 -12.10
N SER A 69 -8.87 3.82 -13.14
CA SER A 69 -9.96 2.87 -13.36
C SER A 69 -9.45 1.44 -13.58
N GLY A 70 -10.01 0.50 -12.83
CA GLY A 70 -9.87 -0.95 -13.04
C GLY A 70 -11.10 -1.56 -13.75
N LYS A 71 -11.95 -0.74 -14.37
CA LYS A 71 -13.17 -1.20 -15.04
C LYS A 71 -12.90 -1.50 -16.52
N ASP A 72 -13.50 -2.60 -17.02
CA ASP A 72 -13.42 -3.02 -18.41
C ASP A 72 -11.97 -3.17 -18.90
N VAL A 73 -11.14 -3.85 -18.10
CA VAL A 73 -9.73 -4.09 -18.40
C VAL A 73 -9.59 -4.97 -19.63
N GLU A 74 -8.80 -4.52 -20.60
CA GLU A 74 -8.50 -5.24 -21.84
C GLU A 74 -7.04 -5.71 -21.85
N PRO A 75 -6.73 -6.87 -21.24
CA PRO A 75 -5.36 -7.38 -21.20
C PRO A 75 -4.98 -8.02 -22.54
N ARG A 76 -3.71 -7.85 -22.94
CA ARG A 76 -3.13 -8.54 -24.09
C ARG A 76 -1.70 -8.99 -23.80
N ILE A 77 -1.32 -10.09 -24.45
CA ILE A 77 0.04 -10.62 -24.36
C ILE A 77 0.88 -9.97 -25.46
N VAL A 78 2.07 -9.50 -25.08
CA VAL A 78 3.10 -8.96 -25.98
C VAL A 78 4.37 -9.76 -25.81
N ASN A 79 4.86 -10.42 -26.87
CA ASN A 79 6.20 -10.99 -26.87
C ASN A 79 7.21 -9.85 -26.97
N TYR A 80 7.85 -9.49 -25.86
CA TYR A 80 8.66 -8.28 -25.75
C TYR A 80 10.05 -8.49 -26.35
N LYS A 81 10.39 -7.70 -27.36
CA LYS A 81 11.69 -7.76 -28.05
C LYS A 81 12.64 -6.61 -27.66
N GLY A 82 12.22 -5.76 -26.73
CA GLY A 82 12.90 -4.52 -26.38
C GLY A 82 12.29 -3.29 -27.04
N GLY A 83 12.64 -2.12 -26.51
CA GLY A 83 12.10 -0.84 -26.93
C GLY A 83 10.71 -0.54 -26.37
N ASP A 84 10.03 0.41 -26.97
CA ASP A 84 8.74 0.89 -26.50
C ASP A 84 7.60 -0.07 -26.84
N ILE A 85 6.65 -0.23 -25.92
CA ILE A 85 5.36 -0.91 -26.17
C ILE A 85 4.27 0.14 -26.28
N VAL A 86 3.70 0.32 -27.47
CA VAL A 86 2.56 1.21 -27.65
C VAL A 86 1.32 0.54 -27.05
N LEU A 87 0.79 1.11 -25.99
CA LEU A 87 -0.43 0.66 -25.31
C LEU A 87 -1.68 1.21 -26.00
N CYS A 88 -1.72 2.52 -26.26
CA CYS A 88 -2.77 3.22 -27.00
C CYS A 88 -2.14 4.23 -27.97
N ALA A 89 -2.24 3.96 -29.28
CA ALA A 89 -1.69 4.86 -30.30
C ALA A 89 -2.46 6.19 -30.40
N GLU A 90 -3.78 6.13 -30.22
CA GLU A 90 -4.68 7.31 -30.33
C GLU A 90 -4.41 8.35 -29.23
N GLU A 91 -4.06 7.89 -28.03
CA GLU A 91 -3.78 8.74 -26.86
C GLU A 91 -2.27 8.86 -26.59
N ASN A 92 -1.44 8.30 -27.48
CA ASN A 92 0.02 8.28 -27.34
C ASN A 92 0.51 7.71 -25.98
N VAL A 93 -0.19 6.67 -25.46
CA VAL A 93 0.23 5.98 -24.25
C VAL A 93 1.23 4.90 -24.60
N VAL A 94 2.43 5.03 -24.04
CA VAL A 94 3.57 4.16 -24.33
C VAL A 94 4.22 3.69 -23.04
N LEU A 95 4.46 2.38 -22.93
CA LEU A 95 5.30 1.79 -21.90
C LEU A 95 6.74 1.74 -22.44
N SER A 96 7.61 2.58 -21.86
CA SER A 96 8.96 2.77 -22.38
C SER A 96 10.04 2.36 -21.38
N PRO A 97 11.10 1.65 -21.81
CA PRO A 97 12.24 1.34 -20.94
C PRO A 97 13.08 2.57 -20.56
N LEU A 98 12.81 3.73 -21.14
CA LEU A 98 13.39 4.99 -20.69
C LEU A 98 12.77 5.49 -19.40
N MET A 99 11.48 5.17 -19.16
CA MET A 99 10.77 5.50 -17.92
C MET A 99 10.82 4.32 -16.93
N PHE A 100 10.81 3.09 -17.44
CA PHE A 100 10.78 1.84 -16.68
C PHE A 100 11.93 0.95 -17.15
N PRO A 101 13.18 1.19 -16.67
CA PRO A 101 14.36 0.46 -17.11
C PRO A 101 14.28 -1.06 -16.90
N GLU A 102 13.53 -1.50 -15.87
CA GLU A 102 13.29 -2.91 -15.51
C GLU A 102 12.65 -3.69 -16.66
N LEU A 103 11.95 -3.01 -17.56
CA LEU A 103 11.36 -3.64 -18.74
C LEU A 103 12.41 -4.36 -19.59
N ASN A 104 13.68 -3.91 -19.55
CA ASN A 104 14.76 -4.55 -20.28
C ASN A 104 15.10 -5.97 -19.80
N ASP A 105 14.74 -6.31 -18.55
CA ASP A 105 15.00 -7.64 -17.97
C ASP A 105 14.03 -8.70 -18.52
N TYR A 106 12.94 -8.26 -19.16
CA TYR A 106 11.90 -9.11 -19.73
C TYR A 106 12.01 -9.30 -21.25
N LYS A 107 13.16 -8.96 -21.87
CA LYS A 107 13.38 -9.22 -23.30
C LYS A 107 13.24 -10.70 -23.61
N GLU A 108 12.66 -11.00 -24.78
CA GLU A 108 12.34 -12.35 -25.27
C GLU A 108 11.30 -13.10 -24.40
N GLN A 109 10.59 -12.39 -23.52
CA GLN A 109 9.52 -12.94 -22.70
C GLN A 109 8.17 -12.39 -23.13
N ASP A 110 7.11 -13.10 -22.75
CA ASP A 110 5.75 -12.66 -22.92
C ASP A 110 5.34 -11.78 -21.73
N ILE A 111 4.87 -10.59 -22.03
CA ILE A 111 4.42 -9.60 -21.03
C ILE A 111 2.92 -9.37 -21.23
N ILE A 112 2.18 -9.33 -20.12
CA ILE A 112 0.77 -8.94 -20.14
C ILE A 112 0.68 -7.44 -19.92
N VAL A 113 0.00 -6.74 -20.84
CA VAL A 113 -0.25 -5.30 -20.78
C VAL A 113 -1.72 -4.98 -21.01
N THR A 114 -2.17 -3.78 -20.63
CA THR A 114 -3.51 -3.27 -20.95
C THR A 114 -3.50 -2.45 -22.24
N ASN A 115 -4.66 -1.87 -22.54
CA ASN A 115 -4.80 -0.86 -23.59
C ASN A 115 -4.32 0.54 -23.17
N GLY A 116 -3.72 0.70 -21.99
CA GLY A 116 -3.22 1.98 -21.45
C GLY A 116 -4.28 2.91 -20.86
N LYS A 117 -5.55 2.51 -20.84
CA LYS A 117 -6.68 3.31 -20.33
C LYS A 117 -7.16 2.87 -18.95
N THR A 118 -6.65 1.73 -18.47
CA THR A 118 -6.99 1.15 -17.17
C THR A 118 -5.75 0.63 -16.47
N LEU A 119 -5.87 0.39 -15.17
CA LEU A 119 -4.96 -0.51 -14.46
C LEU A 119 -4.97 -1.89 -15.11
N LEU A 120 -3.86 -2.64 -14.99
CA LEU A 120 -3.84 -4.06 -15.32
C LEU A 120 -4.55 -4.88 -14.23
N GLY A 121 -4.39 -4.48 -12.96
CA GLY A 121 -4.94 -5.17 -11.79
C GLY A 121 -4.13 -6.41 -11.39
N ALA A 122 -2.85 -6.49 -11.82
CA ALA A 122 -1.95 -7.54 -11.35
C ALA A 122 -1.64 -7.40 -9.86
N ASP A 123 -1.61 -6.20 -9.39
CA ASP A 123 -1.66 -5.83 -7.98
C ASP A 123 -3.14 -5.78 -7.52
N ASP A 124 -3.62 -6.72 -6.70
CA ASP A 124 -2.89 -7.92 -6.25
C ASP A 124 -3.56 -9.23 -6.73
N LYS A 125 -4.24 -9.20 -7.87
CA LYS A 125 -4.82 -10.45 -8.45
C LYS A 125 -3.73 -11.44 -8.87
N GLY A 126 -2.50 -10.97 -9.03
CA GLY A 126 -1.33 -11.83 -9.21
C GLY A 126 -1.06 -12.71 -7.99
N GLY A 127 -1.07 -12.11 -6.80
CA GLY A 127 -0.94 -12.83 -5.52
C GLY A 127 -2.12 -13.78 -5.28
N VAL A 128 -3.36 -13.32 -5.52
CA VAL A 128 -4.56 -14.17 -5.45
C VAL A 128 -4.39 -15.41 -6.34
N ALA A 129 -4.01 -15.23 -7.60
CA ALA A 129 -3.83 -16.33 -8.54
C ALA A 129 -2.68 -17.27 -8.15
N ALA A 130 -1.57 -16.73 -7.66
CA ALA A 130 -0.42 -17.52 -7.19
C ALA A 130 -0.79 -18.40 -5.99
N ILE A 131 -1.53 -17.85 -5.01
CA ILE A 131 -2.02 -18.62 -3.85
C ILE A 131 -2.94 -19.75 -4.32
N ILE A 132 -3.96 -19.44 -5.12
CA ILE A 132 -4.94 -20.45 -5.58
C ILE A 132 -4.27 -21.55 -6.42
N ALA A 133 -3.39 -21.17 -7.34
CA ALA A 133 -2.64 -22.13 -8.15
C ALA A 133 -1.75 -23.04 -7.28
N SER A 134 -1.14 -22.50 -6.23
CA SER A 134 -0.33 -23.27 -5.28
C SER A 134 -1.19 -24.26 -4.49
N MET A 135 -2.37 -23.85 -4.03
CA MET A 135 -3.28 -24.73 -3.32
C MET A 135 -3.75 -25.87 -4.23
N LYS A 136 -4.13 -25.55 -5.45
CA LYS A 136 -4.50 -26.56 -6.46
C LYS A 136 -3.35 -27.52 -6.74
N TYR A 137 -2.14 -27.00 -6.92
CA TYR A 137 -0.96 -27.82 -7.17
C TYR A 137 -0.71 -28.81 -6.04
N LEU A 138 -0.76 -28.37 -4.78
CA LEU A 138 -0.60 -29.24 -3.61
C LEU A 138 -1.71 -30.30 -3.49
N LYS A 139 -2.95 -29.96 -3.86
CA LYS A 139 -4.05 -30.94 -3.92
C LYS A 139 -3.84 -31.99 -5.02
N ASP A 140 -3.33 -31.58 -6.17
CA ASP A 140 -3.06 -32.48 -7.29
C ASP A 140 -1.79 -33.34 -7.09
N HIS A 141 -0.92 -32.95 -6.11
CA HIS A 141 0.36 -33.59 -5.79
C HIS A 141 0.44 -34.01 -4.32
N PRO A 142 -0.38 -35.00 -3.89
CA PRO A 142 -0.44 -35.42 -2.47
C PRO A 142 0.86 -36.05 -1.95
N GLU A 143 1.82 -36.36 -2.83
CA GLU A 143 3.18 -36.78 -2.47
C GLU A 143 4.03 -35.66 -1.86
N ILE A 144 3.61 -34.39 -2.03
CA ILE A 144 4.26 -33.26 -1.38
C ILE A 144 3.67 -33.11 0.01
N GLU A 145 4.43 -33.52 1.03
CA GLU A 145 4.01 -33.38 2.42
C GLU A 145 3.96 -31.90 2.85
N HIS A 146 2.85 -31.49 3.43
CA HIS A 146 2.67 -30.15 3.99
C HIS A 146 1.83 -30.15 5.26
N GLY A 147 2.06 -29.16 6.11
CA GLY A 147 1.20 -28.85 7.25
C GLY A 147 -0.12 -28.20 6.82
N LYS A 148 -0.94 -27.82 7.79
CA LYS A 148 -2.14 -27.03 7.54
C LYS A 148 -1.76 -25.66 6.97
N ILE A 149 -2.41 -25.27 5.88
CA ILE A 149 -2.24 -23.96 5.25
C ILE A 149 -3.56 -23.20 5.31
N ARG A 150 -3.49 -21.94 5.76
CA ARG A 150 -4.60 -21.01 5.73
C ARG A 150 -4.40 -20.05 4.57
N ILE A 151 -5.48 -19.71 3.89
CA ILE A 151 -5.47 -18.62 2.90
C ILE A 151 -6.49 -17.57 3.30
N GLY A 152 -6.15 -16.31 3.06
CA GLY A 152 -6.99 -15.16 3.34
C GLY A 152 -6.96 -14.15 2.20
N PHE A 153 -8.14 -13.65 1.82
CA PHE A 153 -8.23 -12.56 0.84
C PHE A 153 -8.94 -11.37 1.49
N THR A 154 -8.31 -10.21 1.43
CA THR A 154 -8.74 -8.99 2.12
C THR A 154 -9.30 -7.95 1.17
N PRO A 155 -10.35 -7.20 1.54
CA PRO A 155 -10.78 -6.03 0.80
C PRO A 155 -9.97 -4.78 1.21
N ASP A 156 -10.04 -3.72 0.41
CA ASP A 156 -9.66 -2.35 0.77
C ASP A 156 -8.22 -2.16 1.25
N GLU A 157 -7.27 -2.97 0.77
CA GLU A 157 -5.85 -2.84 1.09
C GLU A 157 -5.31 -1.50 0.57
N GLU A 158 -5.59 -1.15 -0.65
CA GLU A 158 -5.09 0.01 -1.40
C GLU A 158 -5.52 1.38 -0.81
N ILE A 159 -6.45 1.36 0.14
CA ILE A 159 -6.84 2.53 0.93
C ILE A 159 -6.43 2.41 2.40
N GLY A 160 -5.57 1.42 2.72
CA GLY A 160 -5.03 1.20 4.05
C GLY A 160 -6.01 0.61 5.06
N ALA A 161 -7.11 0.01 4.62
CA ALA A 161 -8.16 -0.56 5.47
C ALA A 161 -8.21 -2.10 5.45
N GLY A 162 -7.29 -2.75 4.74
CA GLY A 162 -7.27 -4.20 4.55
C GLY A 162 -7.19 -5.04 5.81
N ALA A 163 -6.63 -4.50 6.89
CA ALA A 163 -6.51 -5.19 8.17
C ALA A 163 -7.60 -4.83 9.19
N ASP A 164 -8.45 -3.83 8.93
CA ASP A 164 -9.33 -3.22 9.94
C ASP A 164 -10.31 -4.22 10.61
N TYR A 165 -10.77 -5.20 9.84
CA TYR A 165 -11.73 -6.21 10.30
C TYR A 165 -11.23 -7.65 10.08
N PHE A 166 -9.93 -7.82 9.81
CA PHE A 166 -9.36 -9.15 9.63
C PHE A 166 -9.35 -9.91 10.95
N ASP A 167 -10.06 -11.03 11.00
CA ASP A 167 -10.16 -11.87 12.17
C ASP A 167 -8.93 -12.79 12.30
N VAL A 168 -7.90 -12.29 12.99
CA VAL A 168 -6.62 -12.98 13.19
C VAL A 168 -6.80 -14.30 13.95
N GLU A 169 -7.70 -14.35 14.95
CA GLU A 169 -7.95 -15.56 15.74
C GLU A 169 -8.60 -16.63 14.88
N LYS A 170 -9.58 -16.27 14.07
CA LYS A 170 -10.24 -17.18 13.12
C LYS A 170 -9.28 -17.61 12.01
N PHE A 171 -8.39 -16.73 11.56
CA PHE A 171 -7.37 -17.08 10.59
C PHE A 171 -6.43 -18.15 11.15
N GLY A 172 -6.01 -18.07 12.40
CA GLY A 172 -5.48 -19.17 13.21
C GLY A 172 -4.21 -19.80 12.64
N CYS A 173 -3.24 -19.03 12.22
CA CYS A 173 -1.90 -19.47 11.86
C CYS A 173 -0.84 -18.82 12.76
N GLU A 174 0.35 -19.43 12.87
CA GLU A 174 1.44 -18.87 13.66
C GLU A 174 2.05 -17.65 12.99
N TRP A 175 2.17 -17.69 11.66
CA TRP A 175 2.58 -16.57 10.82
C TRP A 175 1.95 -16.68 9.43
N ALA A 176 1.92 -15.54 8.72
CA ALA A 176 1.42 -15.49 7.36
C ALA A 176 2.37 -14.69 6.47
N TYR A 177 2.32 -15.02 5.19
CA TYR A 177 3.01 -14.28 4.13
C TYR A 177 1.95 -13.55 3.30
N THR A 178 2.11 -12.25 3.13
CA THR A 178 1.36 -11.49 2.13
C THR A 178 2.04 -11.66 0.79
N ILE A 179 1.29 -12.11 -0.21
CA ILE A 179 1.79 -12.33 -1.57
C ILE A 179 1.36 -11.13 -2.38
N ASP A 180 2.17 -10.09 -2.35
CA ASP A 180 1.85 -8.78 -2.89
C ASP A 180 3.12 -8.05 -3.36
N GLY A 181 3.12 -7.49 -4.56
CA GLY A 181 4.19 -6.67 -5.13
C GLY A 181 5.49 -7.41 -5.46
N GLY A 182 6.54 -6.66 -5.72
CA GLY A 182 7.94 -7.06 -5.83
C GLY A 182 8.34 -7.96 -7.00
N GLN A 183 9.63 -8.19 -7.11
CA GLN A 183 10.21 -9.12 -8.07
C GLN A 183 10.14 -10.56 -7.55
N ILE A 184 10.08 -11.54 -8.46
CA ILE A 184 10.12 -12.96 -8.08
C ILE A 184 11.39 -13.26 -7.28
N GLY A 185 11.20 -13.80 -6.07
CA GLY A 185 12.30 -14.17 -5.17
C GLY A 185 12.63 -13.11 -4.12
N GLU A 186 11.99 -11.97 -4.13
CA GLU A 186 12.04 -11.03 -3.01
C GLU A 186 11.25 -11.55 -1.82
N LEU A 187 11.81 -11.33 -0.63
CA LEU A 187 11.15 -11.57 0.64
C LEU A 187 11.38 -10.36 1.53
N GLU A 188 10.34 -9.60 1.76
CA GLU A 188 10.35 -8.51 2.72
C GLU A 188 10.01 -9.04 4.12
N TYR A 189 10.89 -8.78 5.08
CA TYR A 189 10.75 -9.22 6.47
C TYR A 189 10.79 -8.07 7.46
N GLU A 190 10.81 -6.84 6.96
CA GLU A 190 10.71 -5.60 7.70
C GLU A 190 9.83 -4.61 6.96
N ASN A 191 9.18 -3.75 7.72
CA ASN A 191 8.48 -2.59 7.19
C ASN A 191 8.90 -1.32 7.93
N PHE A 192 8.42 -0.17 7.52
CA PHE A 192 8.63 1.07 8.24
C PHE A 192 7.79 1.14 9.53
N ASN A 193 8.25 1.94 10.50
CA ASN A 193 7.32 2.64 11.40
C ASN A 193 6.70 3.78 10.61
N ALA A 194 5.39 3.97 10.73
CA ALA A 194 4.62 4.84 9.85
C ALA A 194 3.70 5.79 10.62
N ALA A 195 3.69 7.05 10.22
CA ALA A 195 2.71 8.03 10.65
C ALA A 195 2.28 8.93 9.51
N GLY A 196 1.05 9.42 9.58
CA GLY A 196 0.54 10.52 8.79
C GLY A 196 0.50 11.80 9.63
N ALA A 197 0.81 12.94 9.03
CA ALA A 197 0.72 14.24 9.69
C ALA A 197 0.09 15.27 8.77
N LYS A 198 -0.79 16.11 9.34
CA LYS A 198 -1.36 17.27 8.66
C LYS A 198 -1.03 18.53 9.46
N VAL A 199 -0.36 19.46 8.81
CA VAL A 199 -0.07 20.79 9.39
C VAL A 199 -1.01 21.80 8.74
N VAL A 200 -1.77 22.52 9.55
CA VAL A 200 -2.71 23.54 9.08
C VAL A 200 -2.24 24.90 9.55
N PHE A 201 -2.22 25.85 8.63
CA PHE A 201 -1.81 27.23 8.84
C PHE A 201 -3.00 28.17 8.69
N LYS A 202 -3.15 29.10 9.63
CA LYS A 202 -4.15 30.18 9.59
C LYS A 202 -3.47 31.51 9.35
N GLY A 203 -3.98 32.24 8.40
CA GLY A 203 -3.51 33.58 8.03
C GLY A 203 -4.51 34.66 8.40
N LEU A 204 -4.11 35.88 8.12
CA LEU A 204 -4.93 37.09 8.22
C LEU A 204 -4.88 37.81 6.88
N ASN A 205 -5.99 37.79 6.17
CA ASN A 205 -6.11 38.48 4.89
C ASN A 205 -6.53 39.94 5.13
N VAL A 206 -5.85 40.86 4.44
CA VAL A 206 -6.20 42.29 4.37
C VAL A 206 -5.96 42.80 2.95
N HIS A 207 -6.60 43.89 2.59
CA HIS A 207 -6.39 44.52 1.27
C HIS A 207 -4.89 44.77 1.03
N PRO A 208 -4.33 44.35 -0.13
CA PRO A 208 -2.89 44.43 -0.39
C PRO A 208 -2.28 45.84 -0.21
N GLY A 209 -3.03 46.87 -0.48
CA GLY A 209 -2.57 48.29 -0.27
C GLY A 209 -2.35 48.65 1.22
N TYR A 210 -2.83 47.84 2.15
CA TYR A 210 -2.73 48.06 3.60
C TYR A 210 -2.08 46.90 4.32
N ALA A 211 -1.45 45.98 3.58
CA ALA A 211 -0.97 44.69 4.08
C ALA A 211 0.28 44.78 4.95
N LYS A 212 1.07 45.88 4.79
CA LYS A 212 2.32 46.03 5.55
C LYS A 212 2.08 45.94 7.06
N ASP A 213 2.83 45.05 7.72
CA ASP A 213 2.78 44.77 9.16
C ASP A 213 1.40 44.29 9.69
N LYS A 214 0.51 43.81 8.80
CA LYS A 214 -0.83 43.38 9.12
C LYS A 214 -1.21 42.04 8.50
N MET A 215 -0.86 41.81 7.24
CA MET A 215 -1.22 40.55 6.54
C MET A 215 -0.33 39.42 7.06
N LEU A 216 -0.96 38.29 7.35
CA LEU A 216 -0.29 37.02 7.54
C LEU A 216 -0.79 36.05 6.46
N ASN A 217 0.10 35.63 5.58
CA ASN A 217 -0.28 34.77 4.46
C ASN A 217 -0.02 33.31 4.79
N ALA A 218 -1.09 32.53 5.01
CA ALA A 218 -1.02 31.12 5.38
C ALA A 218 -0.24 30.28 4.35
N SER A 219 -0.40 30.55 3.04
CA SER A 219 0.35 29.84 2.01
C SER A 219 1.85 30.06 2.12
N LEU A 220 2.31 31.28 2.49
CA LEU A 220 3.72 31.56 2.70
C LEU A 220 4.25 30.91 3.97
N LEU A 221 3.45 30.83 5.05
CA LEU A 221 3.82 30.07 6.25
C LEU A 221 4.02 28.59 5.92
N ALA A 222 3.15 28.01 5.09
CA ALA A 222 3.28 26.62 4.67
C ALA A 222 4.58 26.38 3.86
N VAL A 223 4.92 27.27 2.92
CA VAL A 223 6.18 27.19 2.16
C VAL A 223 7.38 27.30 3.09
N GLU A 224 7.37 28.26 4.02
CA GLU A 224 8.45 28.46 5.00
C GLU A 224 8.62 27.20 5.87
N PHE A 225 7.52 26.68 6.44
CA PHE A 225 7.53 25.47 7.25
C PHE A 225 8.13 24.28 6.48
N ALA A 226 7.68 24.05 5.25
CA ALA A 226 8.19 22.96 4.40
C ALA A 226 9.70 23.09 4.15
N SER A 227 10.23 24.31 4.09
CA SER A 227 11.65 24.56 3.91
C SER A 227 12.53 24.24 5.12
N TRP A 228 11.95 24.14 6.30
CA TRP A 228 12.67 23.80 7.54
C TRP A 228 12.95 22.31 7.68
N LEU A 229 12.19 21.46 6.96
CA LEU A 229 12.44 20.02 6.99
C LEU A 229 13.70 19.66 6.18
N PRO A 230 14.49 18.68 6.67
CA PRO A 230 15.75 18.32 6.03
C PRO A 230 15.55 17.79 4.60
N VAL A 231 16.16 18.45 3.63
CA VAL A 231 16.09 18.03 2.21
C VAL A 231 16.63 16.61 2.03
N ALA A 232 17.69 16.23 2.75
CA ALA A 232 18.27 14.89 2.71
C ALA A 232 17.34 13.79 3.24
N GLN A 233 16.26 14.14 3.94
CA GLN A 233 15.26 13.21 4.44
C GLN A 233 13.95 13.26 3.63
N ARG A 234 14.04 13.52 2.34
CA ARG A 234 12.93 13.34 1.40
C ARG A 234 13.08 12.01 0.67
N PRO A 235 11.99 11.36 0.24
CA PRO A 235 12.06 10.05 -0.46
C PRO A 235 13.03 10.04 -1.64
N GLU A 236 13.09 11.13 -2.41
CA GLU A 236 13.98 11.26 -3.56
C GLU A 236 15.48 11.33 -3.21
N HIS A 237 15.83 11.40 -1.93
CA HIS A 237 17.20 11.46 -1.41
C HIS A 237 17.54 10.37 -0.42
N THR A 238 16.62 9.43 -0.17
CA THR A 238 16.80 8.34 0.80
C THR A 238 16.81 6.99 0.11
N THR A 239 17.47 6.01 0.71
CA THR A 239 17.57 4.64 0.19
C THR A 239 17.64 3.62 1.33
N GLY A 240 17.28 2.36 1.06
CA GLY A 240 17.35 1.27 2.02
C GLY A 240 16.61 1.59 3.32
N TYR A 241 17.30 1.59 4.44
CA TYR A 241 16.74 1.79 5.78
C TYR A 241 16.59 3.25 6.21
N GLU A 242 16.92 4.19 5.34
CA GLU A 242 16.82 5.62 5.66
C GLU A 242 15.37 6.08 5.75
N GLY A 243 15.04 6.75 6.85
CA GLY A 243 13.70 7.29 7.05
C GLY A 243 13.51 8.67 6.41
N PHE A 244 12.25 9.02 6.14
CA PHE A 244 11.93 10.23 5.40
C PHE A 244 10.67 10.95 5.87
N PHE A 245 10.55 12.22 5.43
CA PHE A 245 9.33 13.03 5.40
C PHE A 245 8.89 13.17 3.94
N HIS A 246 7.77 12.61 3.58
CA HIS A 246 7.21 12.75 2.24
C HIS A 246 6.03 13.73 2.25
N LEU A 247 6.20 14.87 1.61
CA LEU A 247 5.11 15.84 1.40
C LEU A 247 4.20 15.29 0.30
N THR A 248 3.02 14.80 0.68
CA THR A 248 2.06 14.18 -0.24
C THR A 248 1.00 15.16 -0.75
N GLY A 249 0.81 16.27 -0.04
CA GLY A 249 -0.16 17.26 -0.44
C GLY A 249 0.16 18.65 0.12
N MET A 250 -0.09 19.66 -0.69
CA MET A 250 0.04 21.08 -0.34
C MET A 250 -1.07 21.87 -1.01
N GLY A 251 -1.77 22.71 -0.24
CA GLY A 251 -2.78 23.60 -0.80
C GLY A 251 -3.11 24.73 0.15
N GLY A 252 -3.66 25.81 -0.39
CA GLY A 252 -4.09 26.90 0.45
C GLY A 252 -4.31 28.23 -0.24
N THR A 253 -4.73 29.18 0.59
CA THR A 253 -4.99 30.59 0.27
C THR A 253 -4.22 31.47 1.25
N VAL A 254 -4.51 32.78 1.22
CA VAL A 254 -3.96 33.72 2.23
C VAL A 254 -4.51 33.41 3.62
N GLU A 255 -5.74 32.93 3.72
CA GLU A 255 -6.47 32.73 4.99
C GLU A 255 -6.19 31.40 5.64
N GLU A 256 -6.04 30.33 4.83
CA GLU A 256 -5.76 28.99 5.32
C GLU A 256 -4.90 28.22 4.30
N ALA A 257 -3.96 27.43 4.81
CA ALA A 257 -3.18 26.49 4.03
C ALA A 257 -2.92 25.20 4.80
N SER A 258 -2.60 24.13 4.10
CA SER A 258 -2.24 22.87 4.73
C SER A 258 -1.13 22.13 3.99
N LEU A 259 -0.38 21.34 4.75
CA LEU A 259 0.61 20.39 4.27
C LEU A 259 0.25 19.02 4.81
N SER A 260 0.29 17.98 3.95
CA SER A 260 0.11 16.60 4.34
C SER A 260 1.42 15.86 4.17
N TYR A 261 1.84 15.13 5.21
CA TYR A 261 3.08 14.37 5.24
C TYR A 261 2.83 12.90 5.56
N ILE A 262 3.58 12.04 4.92
CA ILE A 262 3.86 10.68 5.38
C ILE A 262 5.24 10.68 6.03
N ILE A 263 5.35 10.07 7.21
CA ILE A 263 6.60 9.93 7.97
C ILE A 263 6.91 8.45 8.03
N ARG A 264 8.13 8.08 7.65
CA ARG A 264 8.61 6.70 7.64
C ARG A 264 10.00 6.61 8.25
N ASP A 265 10.25 5.57 9.02
CA ASP A 265 11.57 5.18 9.47
C ASP A 265 11.57 3.74 9.95
N HIS A 266 12.58 2.94 9.59
CA HIS A 266 12.72 1.57 10.09
C HIS A 266 13.08 1.54 11.58
N VAL A 267 13.85 2.50 12.04
CA VAL A 267 14.31 2.58 13.44
C VAL A 267 13.29 3.34 14.28
N ARG A 268 12.70 2.68 15.29
CA ARG A 268 11.68 3.28 16.16
C ARG A 268 12.10 4.60 16.81
N THR A 269 13.32 4.68 17.32
CA THR A 269 13.81 5.91 17.95
C THR A 269 13.98 7.07 16.96
N ALA A 270 14.43 6.80 15.74
CA ALA A 270 14.54 7.79 14.67
C ALA A 270 13.16 8.24 14.17
N PHE A 271 12.20 7.31 14.12
CA PHE A 271 10.80 7.63 13.81
C PHE A 271 10.19 8.61 14.84
N GLU A 272 10.36 8.32 16.14
CA GLU A 272 9.87 9.23 17.18
C GLU A 272 10.57 10.61 17.14
N GLN A 273 11.88 10.65 16.85
CA GLN A 273 12.61 11.91 16.64
C GLN A 273 12.05 12.72 15.47
N LYS A 274 11.65 12.07 14.38
CA LYS A 274 11.00 12.75 13.24
C LYS A 274 9.65 13.36 13.63
N LYS A 275 8.86 12.65 14.41
CA LYS A 275 7.58 13.17 14.94
C LYS A 275 7.80 14.38 15.86
N GLU A 276 8.78 14.28 16.77
CA GLU A 276 9.13 15.37 17.68
C GLU A 276 9.60 16.61 16.90
N LEU A 277 10.41 16.43 15.87
CA LEU A 277 10.84 17.54 15.00
C LEU A 277 9.63 18.31 14.45
N LEU A 278 8.58 17.63 13.98
CA LEU A 278 7.37 18.33 13.50
C LEU A 278 6.69 19.14 14.64
N HIS A 279 6.63 18.60 15.85
CA HIS A 279 6.10 19.32 17.00
C HIS A 279 6.93 20.57 17.32
N GLU A 280 8.26 20.44 17.31
CA GLU A 280 9.17 21.56 17.53
C GLU A 280 9.03 22.65 16.46
N LEU A 281 8.90 22.26 15.18
CA LEU A 281 8.71 23.20 14.09
C LEU A 281 7.37 23.93 14.17
N VAL A 282 6.30 23.25 14.56
CA VAL A 282 4.99 23.87 14.82
C VAL A 282 5.07 24.85 16.00
N LYS A 283 5.76 24.46 17.08
CA LYS A 283 6.01 25.35 18.20
C LYS A 283 6.76 26.60 17.77
N ARG A 284 7.85 26.44 17.02
CA ARG A 284 8.63 27.55 16.49
C ARG A 284 7.78 28.48 15.61
N MET A 285 6.94 27.94 14.73
CA MET A 285 6.05 28.75 13.91
C MET A 285 5.07 29.57 14.77
N ASN A 286 4.52 28.98 15.83
CA ASN A 286 3.62 29.67 16.75
C ASN A 286 4.34 30.67 17.67
N GLU A 287 5.64 30.53 17.93
CA GLU A 287 6.43 31.56 18.61
C GLU A 287 6.61 32.80 17.72
N MET A 288 6.74 32.62 16.41
CA MET A 288 6.84 33.71 15.45
C MET A 288 5.46 34.31 15.11
N HIS A 289 4.45 33.50 15.01
CA HIS A 289 3.08 33.84 14.62
C HIS A 289 2.07 33.15 15.54
N PRO A 290 1.77 33.72 16.70
CA PRO A 290 0.98 33.07 17.75
C PRO A 290 -0.38 32.56 17.26
N GLY A 291 -0.62 31.25 17.47
CA GLY A 291 -1.88 30.56 17.12
C GLY A 291 -2.11 30.33 15.63
N SER A 292 -1.07 30.58 14.79
CA SER A 292 -1.19 30.40 13.34
C SER A 292 -1.14 28.94 12.87
N THR A 293 -0.59 28.01 13.66
CA THR A 293 -0.26 26.67 13.15
C THR A 293 -0.72 25.58 14.10
N THR A 294 -1.35 24.54 13.53
CA THR A 294 -1.77 23.33 14.26
C THR A 294 -1.24 22.09 13.56
N LEU A 295 -1.03 21.02 14.33
CA LEU A 295 -0.57 19.73 13.85
C LEU A 295 -1.56 18.64 14.27
N GLU A 296 -2.01 17.86 13.30
CA GLU A 296 -2.70 16.60 13.52
C GLU A 296 -1.75 15.49 13.08
N MET A 297 -1.49 14.51 13.96
CA MET A 297 -0.59 13.40 13.68
C MET A 297 -1.19 12.10 14.19
N ARG A 298 -1.08 11.05 13.38
CA ARG A 298 -1.57 9.72 13.71
C ARG A 298 -0.54 8.68 13.28
N ASP A 299 -0.18 7.79 14.23
CA ASP A 299 0.59 6.60 13.92
C ASP A 299 -0.30 5.61 13.16
N GLN A 300 0.26 4.96 12.14
CA GLN A 300 -0.44 4.02 11.28
C GLN A 300 -0.06 2.58 11.62
N TYR A 301 1.22 2.27 11.61
CA TYR A 301 1.77 0.96 11.98
C TYR A 301 3.23 1.08 12.42
N TYR A 302 3.78 -0.01 12.91
CA TYR A 302 5.16 -0.07 13.40
C TYR A 302 5.93 -1.20 12.75
N ASN A 303 7.24 -1.01 12.59
CA ASN A 303 8.13 -2.09 12.19
C ASN A 303 8.15 -3.18 13.27
N CYS A 304 7.82 -4.40 12.89
CA CYS A 304 7.71 -5.54 13.81
C CYS A 304 8.59 -6.71 13.33
N LEU A 305 9.89 -6.60 13.56
CA LEU A 305 10.90 -7.59 13.20
C LEU A 305 10.58 -9.03 13.68
N LEU A 306 9.85 -9.17 14.79
CA LEU A 306 9.53 -10.46 15.40
C LEU A 306 8.46 -11.26 14.65
N TYR A 307 7.70 -10.62 13.76
CA TYR A 307 6.58 -11.25 13.07
C TYR A 307 6.82 -11.52 11.58
N THR A 308 7.97 -11.10 11.04
CA THR A 308 8.18 -11.05 9.60
C THR A 308 9.05 -12.16 9.04
N SER A 309 9.83 -12.88 9.85
CA SER A 309 10.51 -14.10 9.39
C SER A 309 11.04 -14.93 10.56
N PRO A 310 10.72 -16.23 10.64
CA PRO A 310 11.57 -17.13 11.40
C PRO A 310 12.94 -17.11 10.70
N SER A 311 13.97 -16.73 11.43
CA SER A 311 15.33 -16.81 10.92
C SER A 311 15.61 -18.25 10.45
N PRO A 312 16.16 -18.47 9.25
CA PRO A 312 16.58 -19.80 8.82
C PRO A 312 17.72 -20.39 9.69
N ARG A 313 18.11 -19.71 10.76
CA ARG A 313 19.20 -20.06 11.66
C ARG A 313 18.77 -20.43 13.07
N ASP A 314 17.46 -20.36 13.37
CA ASP A 314 16.91 -20.76 14.67
C ASP A 314 16.34 -22.17 14.64
#